data_ca44cdeef2fe0061b1d148a62a52ff24
#
_entry.id   ca44cdeef2fe0061b1d148a62a52ff24
#
_cell.length_a   1.000
_cell.length_b   1.000
_cell.length_c   1.000
_cell.angle_alpha   90.00
_cell.angle_beta   90.00
_cell.angle_gamma   90.00
#
_symmetry.space_group_name_H-M   'P 1'
#
loop_
_entity.id
_entity.type
_entity.pdbx_description
1 polymer ?
#
loop_
_entity_poly.entity_id
_entity_poly.type
_entity_poly.pdbx_seq_one_letter_code
_entity_poly.pdbx_strand_id
1 'polypeptide(L)'
;MTSPRLATFSVAGSTKYGAVVDDGIVDLSARFGKDYPTLREVIAAGALARLAEDAAQYQPDHALDTIVWLPPIPAPEKIICIGVNYPDRNAEYKDGQDAPKYPSMFMRTPRSFVGHLTPLVRPQASSQLDYEGELVLVIGKAGRHIAESAALDHVAAVTLCNEGTIRDWVRHAKFNVTQGKISTRPAALAHGSFPTPVRRRSPISG
;
A
#
# COMPACT_ATOMS: atom_id res chain seq x y z
N MET A 1 11.02 3.84 -20.62
CA MET A 1 9.88 4.58 -20.03
C MET A 1 9.47 3.85 -18.76
N THR A 2 9.25 4.57 -17.68
CA THR A 2 8.70 3.97 -16.44
C THR A 2 7.22 3.70 -16.66
N SER A 3 6.73 2.51 -16.25
CA SER A 3 5.30 2.21 -16.31
C SER A 3 4.50 3.23 -15.50
N PRO A 4 3.35 3.71 -16.01
CA PRO A 4 2.50 4.63 -15.28
C PRO A 4 2.07 4.08 -13.92
N ARG A 5 1.99 4.95 -12.92
CA ARG A 5 1.55 4.59 -11.56
C ARG A 5 0.02 4.61 -11.51
N LEU A 6 -0.57 3.49 -11.10
CA LEU A 6 -2.03 3.40 -10.92
C LEU A 6 -2.44 3.89 -9.53
N ALA A 7 -3.56 4.57 -9.45
CA ALA A 7 -4.04 5.19 -8.21
C ALA A 7 -5.57 5.18 -8.12
N THR A 8 -6.07 5.27 -6.90
CA THR A 8 -7.46 5.61 -6.61
C THR A 8 -7.52 7.04 -6.09
N PHE A 9 -8.48 7.80 -6.56
CA PHE A 9 -8.64 9.22 -6.23
C PHE A 9 -10.11 9.62 -6.21
N SER A 10 -10.40 10.82 -5.74
CA SER A 10 -11.74 11.39 -5.76
C SER A 10 -11.73 12.74 -6.50
N VAL A 11 -12.75 12.94 -7.32
CA VAL A 11 -13.07 14.23 -7.96
C VAL A 11 -14.51 14.57 -7.62
N ALA A 12 -14.76 15.74 -7.05
CA ALA A 12 -16.09 16.19 -6.65
C ALA A 12 -16.87 15.13 -5.81
N GLY A 13 -16.16 14.43 -4.92
CA GLY A 13 -16.75 13.40 -4.06
C GLY A 13 -16.96 12.03 -4.70
N SER A 14 -16.73 11.88 -6.00
CA SER A 14 -16.83 10.60 -6.72
C SER A 14 -15.51 9.87 -6.71
N THR A 15 -15.50 8.62 -6.23
CA THR A 15 -14.32 7.76 -6.27
C THR A 15 -14.05 7.25 -7.68
N LYS A 16 -12.81 7.37 -8.11
CA LYS A 16 -12.30 7.01 -9.42
C LYS A 16 -10.98 6.25 -9.28
N TYR A 17 -10.57 5.56 -10.35
CA TYR A 17 -9.19 5.06 -10.46
C TYR A 17 -8.59 5.44 -11.80
N GLY A 18 -7.27 5.55 -11.83
CA GLY A 18 -6.58 5.99 -13.04
C GLY A 18 -5.08 5.79 -12.97
N ALA A 19 -4.40 6.31 -13.97
CA ALA A 19 -2.96 6.28 -14.09
C ALA A 19 -2.37 7.69 -14.08
N VAL A 20 -1.31 7.89 -13.31
CA VAL A 20 -0.54 9.13 -13.33
C VAL A 20 0.32 9.14 -14.59
N VAL A 21 0.10 10.13 -15.44
CA VAL A 21 0.81 10.38 -16.69
C VAL A 21 1.29 11.83 -16.66
N ASP A 22 2.58 12.03 -16.85
CA ASP A 22 3.21 13.35 -16.73
C ASP A 22 2.86 14.05 -15.40
N ASP A 23 2.23 15.20 -15.45
CA ASP A 23 1.78 16.02 -14.32
C ASP A 23 0.26 15.93 -14.03
N GLY A 24 -0.41 14.93 -14.61
CA GLY A 24 -1.85 14.71 -14.45
C GLY A 24 -2.22 13.25 -14.21
N ILE A 25 -3.52 12.96 -14.23
CA ILE A 25 -4.06 11.61 -14.09
C ILE A 25 -5.08 11.33 -15.19
N VAL A 26 -4.91 10.17 -15.85
CA VAL A 26 -5.87 9.62 -16.81
C VAL A 26 -6.93 8.86 -16.02
N ASP A 27 -8.20 9.24 -16.18
CA ASP A 27 -9.35 8.56 -15.56
C ASP A 27 -9.68 7.24 -16.29
N LEU A 28 -9.10 6.15 -15.81
CA LEU A 28 -9.38 4.81 -16.36
C LEU A 28 -10.77 4.31 -15.96
N SER A 29 -11.33 4.81 -14.84
CA SER A 29 -12.68 4.43 -14.45
C SER A 29 -13.76 4.94 -15.42
N ALA A 30 -13.55 6.08 -16.06
CA ALA A 30 -14.43 6.59 -17.09
C ALA A 30 -14.40 5.72 -18.36
N ARG A 31 -13.28 5.06 -18.63
CA ARG A 31 -13.05 4.24 -19.84
C ARG A 31 -13.40 2.78 -19.62
N PHE A 32 -13.01 2.21 -18.48
CA PHE A 32 -13.04 0.79 -18.20
C PHE A 32 -13.93 0.42 -16.99
N GLY A 33 -14.64 1.39 -16.40
CA GLY A 33 -15.41 1.18 -15.17
C GLY A 33 -16.62 0.23 -15.34
N LYS A 34 -17.07 -0.02 -16.57
CA LYS A 34 -18.10 -1.05 -16.84
C LYS A 34 -17.55 -2.46 -16.65
N ASP A 35 -16.30 -2.69 -17.04
CA ASP A 35 -15.64 -4.01 -16.94
C ASP A 35 -14.96 -4.17 -15.58
N TYR A 36 -14.39 -3.09 -15.08
CA TYR A 36 -13.65 -3.04 -13.82
C TYR A 36 -14.13 -1.85 -12.97
N PRO A 37 -15.12 -2.06 -12.08
CA PRO A 37 -15.69 -0.97 -11.28
C PRO A 37 -14.69 -0.27 -10.37
N THR A 38 -13.66 -0.96 -9.89
CA THR A 38 -12.59 -0.38 -9.06
C THR A 38 -11.22 -0.95 -9.43
N LEU A 39 -10.15 -0.33 -8.91
CA LEU A 39 -8.78 -0.85 -9.11
C LEU A 39 -8.59 -2.27 -8.56
N ARG A 40 -9.39 -2.69 -7.59
CA ARG A 40 -9.40 -4.05 -7.08
C ARG A 40 -9.81 -5.08 -8.15
N GLU A 41 -10.86 -4.80 -8.93
CA GLU A 41 -11.31 -5.67 -10.02
C GLU A 41 -10.29 -5.69 -11.17
N VAL A 42 -9.62 -4.57 -11.44
CA VAL A 42 -8.47 -4.52 -12.38
C VAL A 42 -7.38 -5.50 -11.95
N ILE A 43 -7.04 -5.49 -10.65
CA ILE A 43 -6.02 -6.40 -10.07
C ILE A 43 -6.48 -7.85 -10.17
N ALA A 44 -7.73 -8.14 -9.77
CA ALA A 44 -8.29 -9.48 -9.78
C ALA A 44 -8.34 -10.09 -11.20
N ALA A 45 -8.53 -9.25 -12.21
CA ALA A 45 -8.52 -9.65 -13.62
C ALA A 45 -7.11 -9.75 -14.22
N GLY A 46 -6.05 -9.41 -13.45
CA GLY A 46 -4.67 -9.37 -13.98
C GLY A 46 -4.44 -8.28 -15.03
N ALA A 47 -5.28 -7.24 -15.07
CA ALA A 47 -5.30 -6.24 -16.12
C ALA A 47 -4.42 -4.99 -15.83
N LEU A 48 -3.68 -4.96 -14.71
CA LEU A 48 -2.90 -3.79 -14.29
C LEU A 48 -1.90 -3.32 -15.36
N ALA A 49 -1.09 -4.24 -15.89
CA ALA A 49 -0.05 -3.89 -16.87
C ALA A 49 -0.68 -3.32 -18.15
N ARG A 50 -1.73 -4.00 -18.66
CA ARG A 50 -2.46 -3.56 -19.86
C ARG A 50 -3.06 -2.16 -19.67
N LEU A 51 -3.77 -1.91 -18.57
CA LEU A 51 -4.38 -0.60 -18.34
C LEU A 51 -3.32 0.52 -18.13
N ALA A 52 -2.16 0.18 -17.54
CA ALA A 52 -1.06 1.12 -17.42
C ALA A 52 -0.44 1.48 -18.79
N GLU A 53 -0.30 0.49 -19.68
CA GLU A 53 0.17 0.71 -21.06
C GLU A 53 -0.86 1.52 -21.87
N ASP A 54 -2.14 1.17 -21.78
CA ASP A 54 -3.23 1.90 -22.45
C ASP A 54 -3.27 3.36 -21.99
N ALA A 55 -3.06 3.62 -20.69
CA ALA A 55 -3.07 4.97 -20.14
C ALA A 55 -2.02 5.90 -20.76
N ALA A 56 -0.86 5.38 -21.12
CA ALA A 56 0.21 6.16 -21.74
C ALA A 56 -0.18 6.75 -23.12
N GLN A 57 -1.28 6.31 -23.70
CA GLN A 57 -1.79 6.78 -24.99
C GLN A 57 -2.81 7.92 -24.85
N TYR A 58 -3.21 8.24 -23.62
CA TYR A 58 -4.22 9.28 -23.35
C TYR A 58 -3.58 10.54 -22.73
N GLN A 59 -4.19 11.67 -23.00
CA GLN A 59 -3.91 12.89 -22.25
C GLN A 59 -4.55 12.80 -20.85
N PRO A 60 -3.95 13.40 -19.82
CA PRO A 60 -4.56 13.50 -18.50
C PRO A 60 -5.95 14.14 -18.53
N ASP A 61 -6.89 13.53 -17.79
CA ASP A 61 -8.25 14.06 -17.64
C ASP A 61 -8.34 15.08 -16.50
N HIS A 62 -7.46 14.96 -15.50
CA HIS A 62 -7.44 15.84 -14.33
C HIS A 62 -6.00 16.21 -13.96
N ALA A 63 -5.80 17.47 -13.51
CA ALA A 63 -4.54 17.88 -12.88
C ALA A 63 -4.43 17.31 -11.47
N LEU A 64 -3.20 17.01 -11.01
CA LEU A 64 -2.97 16.33 -9.72
C LEU A 64 -3.38 17.16 -8.50
N ASP A 65 -3.43 18.48 -8.61
CA ASP A 65 -3.85 19.42 -7.57
C ASP A 65 -5.38 19.57 -7.46
N THR A 66 -6.13 19.05 -8.44
CA THR A 66 -7.60 19.11 -8.45
C THR A 66 -8.26 17.85 -7.89
N ILE A 67 -7.49 16.85 -7.53
CA ILE A 67 -7.98 15.57 -7.04
C ILE A 67 -7.68 15.38 -5.54
N VAL A 68 -8.41 14.49 -4.91
CA VAL A 68 -8.09 13.99 -3.56
C VAL A 68 -7.61 12.56 -3.69
N TRP A 69 -6.39 12.31 -3.27
CA TRP A 69 -5.82 10.96 -3.26
C TRP A 69 -6.51 10.08 -2.24
N LEU A 70 -6.84 8.86 -2.62
CA LEU A 70 -7.36 7.82 -1.75
C LEU A 70 -6.32 6.70 -1.62
N PRO A 71 -6.43 5.81 -0.60
CA PRO A 71 -5.66 4.59 -0.62
C PRO A 71 -5.84 3.86 -1.96
N PRO A 72 -4.79 3.28 -2.56
CA PRO A 72 -4.88 2.64 -3.89
C PRO A 72 -6.00 1.60 -3.98
N ILE A 73 -6.23 0.86 -2.90
CA ILE A 73 -7.35 -0.06 -2.73
C ILE A 73 -8.10 0.38 -1.46
N PRO A 74 -9.19 1.17 -1.57
CA PRO A 74 -9.87 1.74 -0.40
C PRO A 74 -10.49 0.71 0.54
N ALA A 75 -10.89 -0.45 0.02
CA ALA A 75 -11.53 -1.53 0.77
C ALA A 75 -10.87 -2.90 0.52
N PRO A 76 -9.60 -3.08 0.91
CA PRO A 76 -8.96 -4.39 0.82
C PRO A 76 -9.60 -5.35 1.83
N GLU A 77 -9.65 -6.64 1.51
CA GLU A 77 -10.18 -7.66 2.43
C GLU A 77 -9.26 -7.87 3.63
N LYS A 78 -7.95 -7.78 3.41
CA LYS A 78 -6.92 -8.02 4.42
C LYS A 78 -5.78 -7.03 4.26
N ILE A 79 -5.30 -6.54 5.39
CA ILE A 79 -4.05 -5.79 5.50
C ILE A 79 -3.24 -6.51 6.56
N ILE A 80 -2.22 -7.24 6.12
CA ILE A 80 -1.34 -8.02 7.00
C ILE A 80 -0.01 -7.30 7.05
N CYS A 81 0.45 -6.99 8.25
CA CYS A 81 1.73 -6.33 8.49
C CYS A 81 2.71 -7.33 9.11
N ILE A 82 3.98 -7.25 8.68
CA ILE A 82 5.07 -8.03 9.21
C ILE A 82 5.93 -7.11 10.06
N GLY A 83 5.91 -7.32 11.36
CA GLY A 83 6.72 -6.56 12.30
C GLY A 83 8.12 -7.14 12.49
N VAL A 84 9.06 -6.27 12.86
CA VAL A 84 10.47 -6.64 13.11
C VAL A 84 11.11 -7.33 11.91
N ASN A 85 10.87 -6.80 10.71
CA ASN A 85 11.25 -7.41 9.44
C ASN A 85 12.54 -6.81 8.83
N TYR A 86 12.99 -5.65 9.31
CA TYR A 86 14.25 -5.05 8.88
C TYR A 86 15.41 -5.56 9.77
N PRO A 87 16.54 -6.01 9.18
CA PRO A 87 17.64 -6.62 9.94
C PRO A 87 18.17 -5.78 11.09
N ASP A 88 18.33 -4.48 10.86
CA ASP A 88 18.94 -3.56 11.83
C ASP A 88 17.92 -2.90 12.78
N ARG A 89 16.65 -3.27 12.69
CA ARG A 89 15.57 -2.64 13.47
C ARG A 89 15.83 -2.68 14.97
N ASN A 90 16.30 -3.80 15.51
CA ASN A 90 16.52 -3.93 16.94
C ASN A 90 17.70 -3.07 17.42
N ALA A 91 18.75 -2.94 16.61
CA ALA A 91 19.86 -2.03 16.88
C ALA A 91 19.41 -0.57 16.83
N GLU A 92 18.60 -0.18 15.86
CA GLU A 92 18.06 1.17 15.70
C GLU A 92 17.18 1.57 16.89
N TYR A 93 16.28 0.69 17.34
CA TYR A 93 15.41 0.93 18.49
C TYR A 93 16.08 0.67 19.86
N LYS A 94 17.32 0.17 19.87
CA LYS A 94 18.09 -0.14 21.10
C LYS A 94 17.31 -1.04 22.07
N ASP A 95 16.55 -1.99 21.55
CA ASP A 95 15.73 -2.88 22.38
C ASP A 95 16.53 -4.04 23.03
N GLY A 96 17.81 -4.21 22.66
CA GLY A 96 18.73 -5.18 23.24
C GLY A 96 18.38 -6.65 22.95
N GLN A 97 17.48 -6.89 22.01
CA GLN A 97 17.04 -8.23 21.66
C GLN A 97 17.54 -8.64 20.27
N ASP A 98 17.79 -9.93 20.09
CA ASP A 98 18.05 -10.51 18.78
C ASP A 98 16.80 -10.47 17.89
N ALA A 99 17.01 -10.48 16.57
CA ALA A 99 15.91 -10.60 15.61
C ALA A 99 15.11 -11.89 15.88
N PRO A 100 13.77 -11.83 15.90
CA PRO A 100 12.96 -13.00 16.19
C PRO A 100 13.14 -14.06 15.10
N LYS A 101 13.17 -15.33 15.48
CA LYS A 101 13.28 -16.48 14.57
C LYS A 101 12.10 -16.56 13.59
N TYR A 102 10.93 -16.10 14.01
CA TYR A 102 9.69 -16.12 13.22
C TYR A 102 9.13 -14.70 13.10
N PRO A 103 8.48 -14.36 11.99
CA PRO A 103 7.92 -13.03 11.79
C PRO A 103 6.82 -12.74 12.82
N SER A 104 6.82 -11.51 13.34
CA SER A 104 5.68 -10.98 14.08
C SER A 104 4.64 -10.48 13.08
N MET A 105 3.40 -10.92 13.22
CA MET A 105 2.32 -10.51 12.32
C MET A 105 1.18 -9.83 13.08
N PHE A 106 0.63 -8.78 12.49
CA PHE A 106 -0.57 -8.13 12.97
C PHE A 106 -1.41 -7.63 11.79
N MET A 107 -2.62 -7.19 12.07
CA MET A 107 -3.53 -6.70 11.04
C MET A 107 -3.88 -5.23 11.25
N ARG A 108 -4.16 -4.55 10.16
CA ARG A 108 -4.78 -3.22 10.17
C ARG A 108 -6.16 -3.25 9.51
N THR A 109 -6.95 -2.23 9.80
CA THR A 109 -8.24 -2.02 9.13
C THR A 109 -8.09 -1.00 8.00
N PRO A 110 -8.89 -1.07 6.94
CA PRO A 110 -8.86 -0.08 5.86
C PRO A 110 -9.02 1.36 6.36
N ARG A 111 -9.85 1.58 7.38
CA ARG A 111 -10.11 2.90 7.96
C ARG A 111 -8.93 3.51 8.72
N SER A 112 -7.89 2.72 9.00
CA SER A 112 -6.66 3.23 9.61
C SER A 112 -5.74 3.91 8.62
N PHE A 113 -6.06 3.88 7.32
CA PHE A 113 -5.27 4.51 6.26
C PHE A 113 -5.99 5.70 5.64
N VAL A 114 -5.18 6.64 5.16
CA VAL A 114 -5.59 7.75 4.28
C VAL A 114 -4.77 7.71 2.99
N GLY A 115 -5.18 8.47 2.01
CA GLY A 115 -4.43 8.64 0.77
C GLY A 115 -3.22 9.57 0.92
N HIS A 116 -2.42 9.62 -0.12
CA HIS A 116 -1.27 10.52 -0.25
C HIS A 116 -1.69 11.98 0.00
N LEU A 117 -0.79 12.77 0.61
CA LEU A 117 -1.00 14.17 0.99
C LEU A 117 -2.17 14.44 1.95
N THR A 118 -2.85 13.41 2.45
CA THR A 118 -3.87 13.59 3.49
C THR A 118 -3.20 13.61 4.87
N PRO A 119 -3.48 14.60 5.72
CA PRO A 119 -2.91 14.66 7.06
C PRO A 119 -3.22 13.42 7.89
N LEU A 120 -2.22 12.94 8.61
CA LEU A 120 -2.40 11.89 9.62
C LEU A 120 -3.06 12.48 10.86
N VAL A 121 -3.92 11.71 11.50
CA VAL A 121 -4.61 12.12 12.72
C VAL A 121 -3.96 11.50 13.94
N ARG A 122 -3.28 12.33 14.75
CA ARG A 122 -2.85 11.95 16.08
C ARG A 122 -4.04 12.04 17.04
N PRO A 123 -4.40 10.96 17.76
CA PRO A 123 -5.49 11.03 18.74
C PRO A 123 -5.12 11.99 19.89
N GLN A 124 -6.11 12.69 20.43
CA GLN A 124 -5.87 13.62 21.55
C GLN A 124 -5.34 12.91 22.81
N ALA A 125 -5.71 11.64 22.98
CA ALA A 125 -5.31 10.81 24.12
C ALA A 125 -3.82 10.36 24.07
N SER A 126 -3.06 10.70 23.01
CA SER A 126 -1.65 10.36 22.90
C SER A 126 -0.86 11.50 22.25
N SER A 127 0.36 11.71 22.72
CA SER A 127 1.34 12.59 22.10
C SER A 127 2.37 11.83 21.23
N GLN A 128 2.27 10.50 21.15
CA GLN A 128 3.31 9.64 20.60
C GLN A 128 2.90 8.98 19.27
N LEU A 129 2.35 9.77 18.33
CA LEU A 129 2.23 9.30 16.93
C LEU A 129 3.64 9.36 16.30
N ASP A 130 4.10 8.21 15.86
CA ASP A 130 5.38 8.01 15.19
C ASP A 130 5.16 7.51 13.76
N TYR A 131 6.09 7.79 12.85
CA TYR A 131 6.04 7.32 11.47
C TYR A 131 6.81 6.01 11.30
N GLU A 132 6.38 5.19 10.33
CA GLU A 132 7.10 3.98 9.92
C GLU A 132 7.06 3.88 8.39
N GLY A 133 8.22 3.97 7.75
CA GLY A 133 8.36 3.82 6.30
C GLY A 133 8.38 2.34 5.91
N GLU A 134 7.37 1.90 5.13
CA GLU A 134 7.17 0.49 4.80
C GLU A 134 6.95 0.26 3.31
N LEU A 135 7.39 -0.91 2.84
CA LEU A 135 7.04 -1.44 1.52
C LEU A 135 5.75 -2.25 1.62
N VAL A 136 4.82 -1.98 0.72
CA VAL A 136 3.56 -2.72 0.63
C VAL A 136 3.53 -3.57 -0.62
N LEU A 137 3.36 -4.88 -0.44
CA LEU A 137 3.13 -5.82 -1.54
C LEU A 137 1.63 -5.99 -1.74
N VAL A 138 1.15 -5.68 -2.93
CA VAL A 138 -0.25 -5.87 -3.31
C VAL A 138 -0.40 -7.27 -3.90
N ILE A 139 -1.16 -8.13 -3.24
CA ILE A 139 -1.42 -9.49 -3.70
C ILE A 139 -2.52 -9.47 -4.76
N GLY A 140 -2.20 -9.94 -5.96
CA GLY A 140 -3.12 -9.99 -7.10
C GLY A 140 -3.59 -11.39 -7.48
N LYS A 141 -2.92 -12.43 -6.98
CA LYS A 141 -3.27 -13.81 -7.27
C LYS A 141 -3.57 -14.55 -5.98
N ALA A 142 -4.76 -15.10 -5.87
CA ALA A 142 -5.14 -15.94 -4.73
C ALA A 142 -4.24 -17.18 -4.65
N GLY A 143 -3.95 -17.64 -3.42
CA GLY A 143 -3.14 -18.83 -3.22
C GLY A 143 -3.18 -19.34 -1.80
N ARG A 144 -2.76 -20.59 -1.64
CA ARG A 144 -2.64 -21.30 -0.37
C ARG A 144 -1.49 -22.30 -0.45
N HIS A 145 -0.73 -22.44 0.63
CA HIS A 145 0.45 -23.31 0.66
C HIS A 145 1.45 -23.01 -0.46
N ILE A 146 1.65 -21.71 -0.72
CA ILE A 146 2.52 -21.21 -1.78
C ILE A 146 3.97 -21.51 -1.40
N ALA A 147 4.70 -22.19 -2.29
CA ALA A 147 6.13 -22.39 -2.11
C ALA A 147 6.86 -21.05 -2.16
N GLU A 148 7.93 -20.89 -1.38
CA GLU A 148 8.75 -19.66 -1.37
C GLU A 148 9.19 -19.25 -2.79
N SER A 149 9.60 -20.24 -3.60
CA SER A 149 10.02 -20.02 -4.99
C SER A 149 8.94 -19.43 -5.89
N ALA A 150 7.65 -19.55 -5.52
CA ALA A 150 6.50 -19.03 -6.28
C ALA A 150 5.83 -17.82 -5.61
N ALA A 151 6.31 -17.38 -4.43
CA ALA A 151 5.64 -16.34 -3.64
C ALA A 151 5.51 -15.03 -4.42
N LEU A 152 6.54 -14.61 -5.16
CA LEU A 152 6.55 -13.37 -5.92
C LEU A 152 5.60 -13.40 -7.14
N ASP A 153 5.22 -14.57 -7.63
CA ASP A 153 4.25 -14.70 -8.73
C ASP A 153 2.82 -14.28 -8.29
N HIS A 154 2.59 -14.13 -6.99
CA HIS A 154 1.33 -13.66 -6.42
C HIS A 154 1.29 -12.15 -6.19
N VAL A 155 2.40 -11.44 -6.33
CA VAL A 155 2.50 -9.99 -6.15
C VAL A 155 2.14 -9.29 -7.47
N ALA A 156 1.08 -8.51 -7.46
CA ALA A 156 0.64 -7.73 -8.62
C ALA A 156 1.31 -6.35 -8.69
N ALA A 157 1.58 -5.74 -7.55
CA ALA A 157 2.14 -4.39 -7.48
C ALA A 157 2.87 -4.14 -6.16
N VAL A 158 3.65 -3.06 -6.13
CA VAL A 158 4.35 -2.56 -4.93
C VAL A 158 3.99 -1.10 -4.72
N THR A 159 3.82 -0.68 -3.47
CA THR A 159 3.66 0.73 -3.11
C THR A 159 4.36 1.01 -1.77
N LEU A 160 4.36 2.27 -1.35
CA LEU A 160 4.92 2.71 -0.08
C LEU A 160 3.82 3.00 0.93
N CYS A 161 4.14 2.83 2.20
CA CYS A 161 3.25 3.15 3.30
C CYS A 161 4.02 3.93 4.38
N ASN A 162 3.35 4.91 4.98
CA ASN A 162 3.68 5.33 6.33
C ASN A 162 2.77 4.54 7.27
N GLU A 163 3.32 3.53 7.94
CA GLU A 163 2.58 2.62 8.83
C GLU A 163 2.50 3.21 10.26
N GLY A 164 2.05 4.47 10.37
CA GLY A 164 2.03 5.26 11.60
C GLY A 164 1.51 4.50 12.83
N THR A 165 2.18 4.74 13.96
CA THR A 165 2.01 3.99 15.22
C THR A 165 1.84 4.93 16.39
N ILE A 166 0.87 4.63 17.27
CA ILE A 166 0.73 5.30 18.56
C ILE A 166 1.58 4.53 19.59
N ARG A 167 2.79 5.02 19.85
CA ARG A 167 3.84 4.26 20.55
C ARG A 167 3.50 3.93 22.00
N ASP A 168 2.94 4.86 22.77
CA ASP A 168 2.50 4.62 24.14
C ASP A 168 1.42 3.54 24.20
N TRP A 169 0.47 3.53 23.28
CA TRP A 169 -0.59 2.53 23.25
C TRP A 169 -0.06 1.11 22.97
N VAL A 170 0.95 0.97 22.13
CA VAL A 170 1.62 -0.32 21.94
C VAL A 170 2.25 -0.83 23.23
N ARG A 171 2.71 0.08 24.11
CA ARG A 171 3.39 -0.24 25.37
C ARG A 171 2.45 -0.41 26.57
N HIS A 172 1.14 -0.11 26.44
CA HIS A 172 0.20 -0.23 27.55
C HIS A 172 0.05 -1.67 28.08
N ALA A 173 0.26 -2.67 27.23
CA ALA A 173 0.26 -4.07 27.60
C ALA A 173 1.09 -4.87 26.62
N LYS A 174 1.55 -6.08 27.03
CA LYS A 174 2.18 -7.03 26.11
C LYS A 174 1.26 -7.32 24.92
N PHE A 175 1.82 -7.36 23.72
CA PHE A 175 1.09 -7.64 22.47
C PHE A 175 -0.03 -6.65 22.10
N ASN A 176 0.01 -5.45 22.62
CA ASN A 176 -1.00 -4.43 22.40
C ASN A 176 -0.83 -3.67 21.07
N VAL A 177 -0.42 -4.37 20.02
CA VAL A 177 -0.07 -3.77 18.73
C VAL A 177 -1.31 -3.17 18.05
N THR A 178 -2.45 -3.87 18.12
CA THR A 178 -3.68 -3.47 17.43
C THR A 178 -4.13 -2.05 17.82
N GLN A 179 -4.16 -1.72 19.12
CA GLN A 179 -4.60 -0.41 19.58
C GLN A 179 -3.71 0.74 19.08
N GLY A 180 -2.38 0.49 19.00
CA GLY A 180 -1.43 1.48 18.48
C GLY A 180 -1.51 1.68 16.97
N LYS A 181 -2.15 0.78 16.24
CA LYS A 181 -2.15 0.73 14.77
C LYS A 181 -3.49 1.04 14.11
N ILE A 182 -4.61 0.88 14.80
CA ILE A 182 -5.96 1.00 14.22
C ILE A 182 -6.76 2.23 14.65
N SER A 183 -6.14 3.19 15.34
CA SER A 183 -6.79 4.48 15.56
C SER A 183 -7.19 5.11 14.21
N THR A 184 -8.10 6.07 14.22
CA THR A 184 -8.59 6.66 12.98
C THR A 184 -7.48 7.42 12.26
N ARG A 185 -7.14 6.99 11.03
CA ARG A 185 -6.21 7.65 10.10
C ARG A 185 -4.77 7.87 10.62
N PRO A 186 -4.12 6.95 11.35
CA PRO A 186 -2.74 7.14 11.80
C PRO A 186 -1.71 6.79 10.73
N ALA A 187 -2.12 6.24 9.60
CA ALA A 187 -1.24 5.78 8.53
C ALA A 187 -1.67 6.29 7.15
N ALA A 188 -0.72 6.44 6.23
CA ALA A 188 -0.98 6.84 4.85
C ALA A 188 -0.37 5.85 3.87
N LEU A 189 -1.11 5.58 2.78
CA LEU A 189 -0.62 4.85 1.62
C LEU A 189 -0.25 5.84 0.51
N ALA A 190 0.91 5.64 -0.10
CA ALA A 190 1.34 6.44 -1.23
C ALA A 190 0.43 6.20 -2.44
N HIS A 191 0.31 7.22 -3.28
CA HIS A 191 -0.31 7.07 -4.59
C HIS A 191 0.63 6.28 -5.50
N GLY A 192 0.05 5.39 -6.28
CA GLY A 192 0.75 4.65 -7.31
C GLY A 192 1.20 3.27 -6.86
N SER A 193 0.55 2.29 -7.45
CA SER A 193 1.02 0.92 -7.50
C SER A 193 1.77 0.73 -8.80
N PHE A 194 3.01 0.28 -8.73
CA PHE A 194 3.77 -0.09 -9.91
C PHE A 194 3.45 -1.54 -10.25
N PRO A 195 2.96 -1.85 -11.48
CA PRO A 195 3.04 -3.20 -11.97
C PRO A 195 4.52 -3.59 -11.98
N THR A 196 4.88 -4.56 -11.18
CA THR A 196 6.28 -4.98 -11.09
C THR A 196 6.43 -6.28 -11.86
N PRO A 197 7.25 -6.33 -12.92
CA PRO A 197 7.90 -7.57 -13.28
C PRO A 197 8.89 -7.87 -12.16
N VAL A 198 8.52 -8.74 -11.23
CA VAL A 198 9.44 -9.20 -10.19
C VAL A 198 10.50 -10.04 -10.86
N ARG A 199 11.63 -9.42 -11.21
CA ARG A 199 12.80 -10.15 -11.71
C ARG A 199 13.40 -10.92 -10.54
N ARG A 200 13.35 -12.23 -10.59
CA ARG A 200 14.17 -13.09 -9.73
C ARG A 200 15.63 -12.69 -9.94
N ARG A 201 16.32 -12.33 -8.88
CA ARG A 201 17.78 -12.31 -8.94
C ARG A 201 18.22 -13.74 -9.18
N SER A 202 19.08 -13.96 -10.17
CA SER A 202 19.83 -15.21 -10.27
C SER A 202 20.53 -15.45 -8.93
N PRO A 203 20.57 -16.70 -8.42
CA PRO A 203 21.32 -16.98 -7.20
C PRO A 203 22.75 -16.47 -7.41
N ILE A 204 23.22 -15.70 -6.44
CA ILE A 204 24.62 -15.29 -6.39
C ILE A 204 25.37 -16.59 -6.21
N SER A 205 26.06 -17.04 -7.27
CA SER A 205 27.01 -18.13 -7.21
C SER A 205 28.10 -17.71 -6.22
N GLY A 206 28.06 -18.31 -4.99
CA GLY A 206 29.14 -18.20 -4.02
C GLY A 206 30.34 -19.00 -4.42
#